data_530dde9d29952e77b4d90bbbe533d7ad
#
_entry.id   530dde9d29952e77b4d90bbbe533d7ad
#
_cell.length_a   1.000
_cell.length_b   1.000
_cell.length_c   1.000
_cell.angle_alpha   90.00
_cell.angle_beta   90.00
_cell.angle_gamma   90.00
#
_symmetry.space_group_name_H-M   'P 1'
#
loop_
_entity.id
_entity.type
_entity.pdbx_description
1 polymer ?
#
loop_
_entity_poly.entity_id
_entity_poly.type
_entity_poly.pdbx_seq_one_letter_code
_entity_poly.pdbx_strand_id
1 'polypeptide(L)'
;MARKATGSWLVAFERPAFTALLIGALVAIASTGRVALGLVSSLTVCWSFVPALQMVAGAIVIASSRSRSSPMPRALALLFAGHVPWSLWTLVAAAWVASVPFVTEGQLGLSLLVPAAWTAYIVFAFCRTVLGVTARGAALRTAAHQAIVWTIAGTYVFLTTGMWPRLLGALGR
;
A
#
# COMPACT_ATOMS: atom_id res chain seq x y z
N MET A 1 9.85 21.53 -29.72
CA MET A 1 10.24 20.09 -29.59
C MET A 1 9.72 19.58 -28.25
N ALA A 2 8.59 18.87 -28.24
CA ALA A 2 8.03 18.28 -27.01
C ALA A 2 8.90 17.07 -26.63
N ARG A 3 9.65 17.17 -25.52
CA ARG A 3 10.36 16.06 -24.91
C ARG A 3 9.31 14.99 -24.58
N LYS A 4 9.23 13.91 -25.37
CA LYS A 4 8.49 12.70 -25.00
C LYS A 4 9.07 12.25 -23.66
N ALA A 5 8.36 12.57 -22.58
CA ALA A 5 8.68 12.02 -21.27
C ALA A 5 8.39 10.51 -21.34
N THR A 6 9.40 9.77 -21.78
CA THR A 6 9.42 8.31 -21.66
C THR A 6 9.32 8.02 -20.17
N GLY A 7 8.16 7.50 -19.73
CA GLY A 7 7.95 7.17 -18.32
C GLY A 7 9.03 6.18 -17.89
N SER A 8 10.01 6.68 -17.12
CA SER A 8 11.07 5.84 -16.57
C SER A 8 10.49 4.96 -15.47
N TRP A 9 10.90 3.70 -15.41
CA TRP A 9 10.58 2.80 -14.31
C TRP A 9 11.09 3.33 -12.97
N LEU A 10 12.20 4.10 -12.96
CA LEU A 10 12.71 4.76 -11.75
C LEU A 10 11.66 5.68 -11.12
N VAL A 11 10.96 6.48 -11.93
CA VAL A 11 9.89 7.37 -11.44
C VAL A 11 8.69 6.57 -10.89
N ALA A 12 8.41 5.39 -11.48
CA ALA A 12 7.33 4.53 -10.99
C ALA A 12 7.67 3.89 -9.64
N PHE A 13 8.95 3.59 -9.37
CA PHE A 13 9.41 2.96 -8.12
C PHE A 13 9.74 3.96 -7.00
N GLU A 14 10.03 5.22 -7.31
CA GLU A 14 10.43 6.24 -6.33
C GLU A 14 9.41 6.37 -5.19
N ARG A 15 8.13 6.54 -5.50
CA ARG A 15 7.07 6.70 -4.50
C ARG A 15 6.81 5.44 -3.69
N PRO A 16 6.68 4.23 -4.29
CA PRO A 16 6.60 2.98 -3.55
C PRO A 16 7.77 2.76 -2.59
N ALA A 17 8.99 3.04 -3.03
CA ALA A 17 10.19 2.92 -2.20
C ALA A 17 10.17 3.90 -1.03
N PHE A 18 9.81 5.17 -1.29
CA PHE A 18 9.65 6.17 -0.24
C PHE A 18 8.56 5.78 0.77
N THR A 19 7.42 5.25 0.29
CA THR A 19 6.34 4.77 1.16
C THR A 19 6.81 3.61 2.05
N ALA A 20 7.56 2.65 1.51
CA ALA A 20 8.13 1.55 2.29
C ALA A 20 9.08 2.05 3.37
N LEU A 21 9.99 2.99 3.02
CA LEU A 21 10.91 3.60 3.97
C LEU A 21 10.17 4.36 5.08
N LEU A 22 9.15 5.14 4.71
CA LEU A 22 8.34 5.89 5.67
C LEU A 22 7.62 4.95 6.64
N ILE A 23 6.99 3.88 6.15
CA ILE A 23 6.33 2.88 6.99
C ILE A 23 7.35 2.24 7.94
N GLY A 24 8.51 1.80 7.42
CA GLY A 24 9.57 1.20 8.23
C GLY A 24 10.06 2.12 9.34
N ALA A 25 10.29 3.40 9.03
CA ALA A 25 10.71 4.40 10.01
C ALA A 25 9.63 4.65 11.08
N LEU A 26 8.38 4.81 10.67
CA LEU A 26 7.26 5.08 11.59
C LEU A 26 6.99 3.89 12.52
N VAL A 27 7.04 2.66 12.00
CA VAL A 27 6.88 1.46 12.82
C VAL A 27 8.06 1.30 13.79
N ALA A 28 9.30 1.63 13.38
CA ALA A 28 10.46 1.62 14.26
C ALA A 28 10.28 2.61 15.41
N ILE A 29 9.84 3.84 15.13
CA ILE A 29 9.59 4.86 16.15
C ILE A 29 8.45 4.42 17.08
N ALA A 30 7.33 3.93 16.53
CA ALA A 30 6.20 3.48 17.33
C ALA A 30 6.55 2.32 18.28
N SER A 31 7.44 1.39 17.84
CA SER A 31 7.81 0.21 18.62
C SER A 31 8.88 0.47 19.67
N THR A 32 9.79 1.43 19.46
CA THR A 32 10.98 1.62 20.32
C THR A 32 11.15 3.04 20.84
N GLY A 33 10.33 3.98 20.42
CA GLY A 33 10.45 5.42 20.75
C GLY A 33 11.68 6.11 20.15
N ARG A 34 12.46 5.42 19.31
CA ARG A 34 13.71 5.95 18.75
C ARG A 34 13.94 5.49 17.31
N VAL A 35 14.77 6.26 16.59
CA VAL A 35 15.21 5.89 15.23
C VAL A 35 16.52 5.09 15.35
N ALA A 36 16.44 3.78 15.12
CA ALA A 36 17.60 2.89 15.01
C ALA A 36 17.71 2.42 13.55
N LEU A 37 18.82 2.76 12.87
CA LEU A 37 18.98 2.50 11.43
C LEU A 37 18.79 1.03 11.06
N GLY A 38 19.34 0.10 11.85
CA GLY A 38 19.16 -1.34 11.61
C GLY A 38 17.71 -1.78 11.71
N LEU A 39 16.95 -1.25 12.68
CA LEU A 39 15.53 -1.55 12.84
C LEU A 39 14.71 -0.92 11.70
N VAL A 40 14.98 0.33 11.34
CA VAL A 40 14.34 1.01 10.20
C VAL A 40 14.54 0.19 8.91
N SER A 41 15.78 -0.25 8.65
CA SER A 41 16.09 -1.05 7.46
C SER A 41 15.32 -2.37 7.45
N SER A 42 15.33 -3.10 8.56
CA SER A 42 14.61 -4.38 8.68
C SER A 42 13.10 -4.22 8.52
N LEU A 43 12.52 -3.20 9.14
CA LEU A 43 11.08 -2.91 9.03
C LEU A 43 10.70 -2.38 7.65
N THR A 44 11.57 -1.58 7.01
CA THR A 44 11.37 -1.16 5.62
C THR A 44 11.27 -2.37 4.69
N VAL A 45 12.18 -3.34 4.81
CA VAL A 45 12.12 -4.58 4.03
C VAL A 45 10.85 -5.37 4.36
N CYS A 46 10.53 -5.53 5.65
CA CYS A 46 9.35 -6.26 6.08
C CYS A 46 8.04 -5.66 5.51
N TRP A 47 7.90 -4.33 5.54
CA TRP A 47 6.71 -3.64 5.09
C TRP A 47 6.70 -3.28 3.60
N SER A 48 7.80 -3.51 2.86
CA SER A 48 7.89 -3.24 1.43
C SER A 48 6.90 -4.06 0.60
N PHE A 49 6.38 -5.17 1.15
CA PHE A 49 5.35 -5.96 0.49
C PHE A 49 4.06 -5.15 0.22
N VAL A 50 3.71 -4.18 1.07
CA VAL A 50 2.50 -3.36 0.92
C VAL A 50 2.53 -2.54 -0.38
N PRO A 51 3.52 -1.65 -0.61
CA PRO A 51 3.60 -0.93 -1.86
C PRO A 51 3.87 -1.84 -3.07
N ALA A 52 4.62 -2.95 -2.90
CA ALA A 52 4.83 -3.92 -3.97
C ALA A 52 3.51 -4.59 -4.39
N LEU A 53 2.68 -5.00 -3.44
CA LEU A 53 1.36 -5.57 -3.69
C LEU A 53 0.46 -4.57 -4.42
N GLN A 54 0.47 -3.31 -4.01
CA GLN A 54 -0.31 -2.26 -4.67
C GLN A 54 0.18 -1.98 -6.09
N MET A 55 1.51 -2.05 -6.33
CA MET A 55 2.06 -1.96 -7.68
C MET A 55 1.59 -3.10 -8.56
N VAL A 56 1.63 -4.34 -8.07
CA VAL A 56 1.17 -5.52 -8.82
C VAL A 56 -0.33 -5.41 -9.12
N ALA A 57 -1.15 -5.12 -8.11
CA ALA A 57 -2.59 -4.95 -8.29
C ALA A 57 -2.91 -3.80 -9.26
N GLY A 58 -2.21 -2.67 -9.15
CA GLY A 58 -2.32 -1.55 -10.08
C GLY A 58 -1.90 -1.93 -11.51
N ALA A 59 -0.81 -2.67 -11.66
CA ALA A 59 -0.37 -3.15 -12.96
C ALA A 59 -1.39 -4.08 -13.62
N ILE A 60 -2.04 -4.97 -12.86
CA ILE A 60 -3.14 -5.83 -13.34
C ILE A 60 -4.31 -4.98 -13.83
N VAL A 61 -4.72 -3.97 -13.04
CA VAL A 61 -5.81 -3.05 -13.41
C VAL A 61 -5.47 -2.31 -14.71
N ILE A 62 -4.25 -1.78 -14.84
CA ILE A 62 -3.80 -1.06 -16.03
C ILE A 62 -3.72 -2.02 -17.24
N ALA A 63 -3.16 -3.22 -17.05
CA ALA A 63 -3.03 -4.22 -18.11
C ALA A 63 -4.39 -4.72 -18.62
N SER A 64 -5.41 -4.77 -17.77
CA SER A 64 -6.77 -5.17 -18.14
C SER A 64 -7.49 -4.13 -19.00
N SER A 65 -6.94 -2.94 -19.17
CA SER A 65 -7.51 -1.90 -20.04
C SER A 65 -6.98 -2.03 -21.46
N ARG A 66 -7.89 -2.16 -22.43
CA ARG A 66 -7.54 -2.25 -23.88
C ARG A 66 -7.10 -0.90 -24.46
N SER A 67 -7.55 0.21 -23.87
CA SER A 67 -7.22 1.57 -24.30
C SER A 67 -6.19 2.17 -23.34
N ARG A 68 -4.90 2.03 -23.69
CA ARG A 68 -3.83 2.67 -22.92
C ARG A 68 -3.41 3.95 -23.62
N SER A 69 -3.73 5.09 -23.03
CA SER A 69 -3.22 6.40 -23.46
C SER A 69 -1.82 6.72 -22.93
N SER A 70 -1.35 5.99 -21.91
CA SER A 70 -0.07 6.24 -21.24
C SER A 70 0.79 4.97 -21.10
N PRO A 71 2.13 5.08 -21.17
CA PRO A 71 3.04 3.98 -20.85
C PRO A 71 2.81 3.47 -19.42
N MET A 72 3.01 2.16 -19.20
CA MET A 72 2.80 1.50 -17.90
C MET A 72 3.51 2.22 -16.73
N PRO A 73 4.80 2.60 -16.82
CA PRO A 73 5.47 3.28 -15.71
C PRO A 73 4.83 4.60 -15.33
N ARG A 74 4.38 5.38 -16.32
CA ARG A 74 3.69 6.65 -16.09
C ARG A 74 2.31 6.43 -15.45
N ALA A 75 1.56 5.43 -15.91
CA ALA A 75 0.27 5.09 -15.34
C ALA A 75 0.41 4.65 -13.87
N LEU A 76 1.40 3.82 -13.54
CA LEU A 76 1.71 3.44 -12.16
C LEU A 76 2.12 4.65 -11.30
N ALA A 77 2.99 5.52 -11.80
CA ALA A 77 3.39 6.74 -11.09
C ALA A 77 2.19 7.64 -10.78
N LEU A 78 1.23 7.77 -11.71
CA LEU A 78 -0.01 8.52 -11.50
C LEU A 78 -0.92 7.84 -10.47
N LEU A 79 -1.06 6.51 -10.51
CA LEU A 79 -1.82 5.77 -9.52
C LEU A 79 -1.24 5.97 -8.11
N PHE A 80 0.10 5.87 -7.97
CA PHE A 80 0.77 6.08 -6.68
C PHE A 80 0.74 7.54 -6.21
N ALA A 81 0.57 8.52 -7.10
CA ALA A 81 0.40 9.91 -6.70
C ALA A 81 -0.79 10.13 -5.76
N GLY A 82 -1.82 9.30 -5.89
CA GLY A 82 -3.01 9.36 -5.05
C GLY A 82 -2.85 8.68 -3.68
N HIS A 83 -1.74 7.96 -3.42
CA HIS A 83 -1.58 7.18 -2.18
C HIS A 83 -1.04 7.98 -0.98
N VAL A 84 -0.90 9.31 -1.10
CA VAL A 84 -0.53 10.21 0.01
C VAL A 84 -1.38 9.97 1.29
N PRO A 85 -2.72 9.74 1.21
CA PRO A 85 -3.52 9.46 2.40
C PRO A 85 -3.08 8.23 3.19
N TRP A 86 -2.51 7.22 2.55
CA TRP A 86 -1.92 6.08 3.24
C TRP A 86 -0.73 6.47 4.10
N SER A 87 0.16 7.28 3.55
CA SER A 87 1.32 7.80 4.29
C SER A 87 0.89 8.65 5.47
N LEU A 88 -0.12 9.51 5.26
CA LEU A 88 -0.70 10.33 6.33
C LEU A 88 -1.37 9.47 7.40
N TRP A 89 -2.19 8.50 7.00
CA TRP A 89 -2.82 7.57 7.94
C TRP A 89 -1.77 6.80 8.75
N THR A 90 -0.71 6.28 8.10
CA THR A 90 0.38 5.57 8.78
C THR A 90 1.05 6.45 9.82
N LEU A 91 1.31 7.73 9.48
CA LEU A 91 1.89 8.70 10.42
C LEU A 91 0.98 8.94 11.63
N VAL A 92 -0.31 9.19 11.38
CA VAL A 92 -1.31 9.41 12.44
C VAL A 92 -1.48 8.16 13.29
N ALA A 93 -1.56 6.98 12.69
CA ALA A 93 -1.68 5.71 13.40
C ALA A 93 -0.44 5.44 14.28
N ALA A 94 0.77 5.67 13.76
CA ALA A 94 2.00 5.51 14.54
C ALA A 94 2.06 6.48 15.72
N ALA A 95 1.70 7.76 15.51
CA ALA A 95 1.63 8.75 16.58
C ALA A 95 0.56 8.38 17.63
N TRP A 96 -0.59 7.89 17.18
CA TRP A 96 -1.67 7.43 18.05
C TRP A 96 -1.23 6.26 18.94
N VAL A 97 -0.66 5.21 18.33
CA VAL A 97 -0.13 4.04 19.07
C VAL A 97 0.96 4.44 20.05
N ALA A 98 1.85 5.39 19.67
CA ALA A 98 2.92 5.87 20.54
C ALA A 98 2.42 6.73 21.73
N SER A 99 1.26 7.40 21.57
CA SER A 99 0.77 8.39 22.55
C SER A 99 -0.35 7.85 23.46
N VAL A 100 -1.05 6.80 23.03
CA VAL A 100 -2.22 6.26 23.74
C VAL A 100 -1.92 4.86 24.27
N PRO A 101 -1.87 4.66 25.59
CA PRO A 101 -1.39 3.41 26.22
C PRO A 101 -2.23 2.16 25.90
N PHE A 102 -3.48 2.33 25.46
CA PHE A 102 -4.43 1.22 25.31
C PHE A 102 -5.15 1.24 23.95
N VAL A 103 -4.40 1.40 22.87
CA VAL A 103 -4.98 1.26 21.52
C VAL A 103 -5.25 -0.20 21.25
N THR A 104 -6.51 -0.57 21.02
CA THR A 104 -6.90 -1.94 20.72
C THR A 104 -6.69 -2.25 19.23
N GLU A 105 -6.43 -3.53 18.91
CA GLU A 105 -6.34 -3.99 17.52
C GLU A 105 -7.62 -3.70 16.72
N GLY A 106 -8.80 -3.76 17.39
CA GLY A 106 -10.08 -3.41 16.78
C GLY A 106 -10.17 -1.95 16.38
N GLN A 107 -9.67 -1.03 17.20
CA GLN A 107 -9.64 0.40 16.89
C GLN A 107 -8.72 0.70 15.70
N LEU A 108 -7.52 0.09 15.67
CA LEU A 108 -6.62 0.21 14.54
C LEU A 108 -7.25 -0.39 13.28
N GLY A 109 -7.87 -1.57 13.39
CA GLY A 109 -8.57 -2.22 12.28
C GLY A 109 -9.69 -1.35 11.70
N LEU A 110 -10.51 -0.75 12.55
CA LEU A 110 -11.57 0.18 12.09
C LEU A 110 -10.99 1.43 11.42
N SER A 111 -9.88 1.96 11.92
CA SER A 111 -9.24 3.13 11.31
C SER A 111 -8.74 2.86 9.88
N LEU A 112 -8.45 1.60 9.51
CA LEU A 112 -8.08 1.20 8.16
C LEU A 112 -9.19 1.42 7.12
N LEU A 113 -10.45 1.55 7.55
CA LEU A 113 -11.57 1.82 6.62
C LEU A 113 -11.39 3.15 5.89
N VAL A 114 -10.77 4.15 6.53
CA VAL A 114 -10.53 5.47 5.92
C VAL A 114 -9.57 5.37 4.72
N PRO A 115 -8.32 4.87 4.87
CA PRO A 115 -7.42 4.73 3.73
C PRO A 115 -7.91 3.68 2.72
N ALA A 116 -8.68 2.68 3.15
CA ALA A 116 -9.30 1.70 2.24
C ALA A 116 -10.34 2.35 1.32
N ALA A 117 -11.27 3.12 1.87
CA ALA A 117 -12.26 3.86 1.10
C ALA A 117 -11.59 4.88 0.16
N TRP A 118 -10.57 5.56 0.65
CA TRP A 118 -9.80 6.50 -0.16
C TRP A 118 -9.08 5.82 -1.33
N THR A 119 -8.44 4.68 -1.08
CA THR A 119 -7.79 3.90 -2.15
C THR A 119 -8.80 3.43 -3.19
N ALA A 120 -9.99 2.97 -2.76
CA ALA A 120 -11.05 2.61 -3.67
C ALA A 120 -11.46 3.80 -4.55
N TYR A 121 -11.62 4.99 -3.96
CA TYR A 121 -11.92 6.21 -4.70
C TYR A 121 -10.81 6.57 -5.70
N ILE A 122 -9.53 6.51 -5.31
CA ILE A 122 -8.40 6.79 -6.18
C ILE A 122 -8.36 5.84 -7.38
N VAL A 123 -8.48 4.53 -7.13
CA VAL A 123 -8.47 3.52 -8.19
C VAL A 123 -9.65 3.72 -9.13
N PHE A 124 -10.84 4.02 -8.60
CA PHE A 124 -12.02 4.32 -9.41
C PHE A 124 -11.79 5.57 -10.27
N ALA A 125 -11.36 6.67 -9.66
CA ALA A 125 -11.09 7.92 -10.38
C ALA A 125 -9.99 7.74 -11.44
N PHE A 126 -8.91 7.02 -11.11
CA PHE A 126 -7.85 6.68 -12.06
C PHE A 126 -8.38 5.88 -13.25
N CYS A 127 -9.21 4.86 -13.01
CA CYS A 127 -9.83 4.09 -14.07
C CYS A 127 -10.72 4.96 -14.97
N ARG A 128 -11.44 5.92 -14.39
CA ARG A 128 -12.32 6.84 -15.13
C ARG A 128 -11.52 7.87 -15.95
N THR A 129 -10.53 8.51 -15.33
CA THR A 129 -9.87 9.68 -15.90
C THR A 129 -8.63 9.33 -16.73
N VAL A 130 -7.84 8.34 -16.29
CA VAL A 130 -6.58 7.98 -16.96
C VAL A 130 -6.77 6.82 -17.93
N LEU A 131 -7.56 5.81 -17.55
CA LEU A 131 -7.81 4.65 -18.43
C LEU A 131 -9.04 4.82 -19.33
N GLY A 132 -9.87 5.85 -19.11
CA GLY A 132 -11.03 6.15 -19.94
C GLY A 132 -12.12 5.07 -19.93
N VAL A 133 -12.19 4.21 -18.92
CA VAL A 133 -13.19 3.12 -18.87
C VAL A 133 -14.54 3.62 -18.35
N THR A 134 -15.61 2.91 -18.68
CA THR A 134 -16.97 3.22 -18.21
C THR A 134 -17.06 3.15 -16.68
N ALA A 135 -18.06 3.78 -16.06
CA ALA A 135 -18.27 3.74 -14.61
C ALA A 135 -18.38 2.31 -14.08
N ARG A 136 -19.13 1.44 -14.78
CA ARG A 136 -19.24 0.01 -14.43
C ARG A 136 -17.88 -0.69 -14.52
N GLY A 137 -17.13 -0.44 -15.59
CA GLY A 137 -15.79 -1.00 -15.77
C GLY A 137 -14.81 -0.51 -14.71
N ALA A 138 -14.89 0.76 -14.29
CA ALA A 138 -14.10 1.30 -13.19
C ALA A 138 -14.45 0.65 -11.85
N ALA A 139 -15.74 0.52 -11.53
CA ALA A 139 -16.21 -0.13 -10.31
C ALA A 139 -15.72 -1.59 -10.20
N LEU A 140 -15.84 -2.37 -11.28
CA LEU A 140 -15.35 -3.76 -11.30
C LEU A 140 -13.83 -3.86 -11.08
N ARG A 141 -13.05 -2.98 -11.72
CA ARG A 141 -11.59 -2.95 -11.54
C ARG A 141 -11.19 -2.50 -10.14
N THR A 142 -11.91 -1.54 -9.59
CA THR A 142 -11.71 -1.11 -8.21
C THR A 142 -12.02 -2.25 -7.24
N ALA A 143 -13.13 -2.95 -7.41
CA ALA A 143 -13.47 -4.11 -6.58
C ALA A 143 -12.42 -5.22 -6.70
N ALA A 144 -11.96 -5.53 -7.91
CA ALA A 144 -10.89 -6.51 -8.11
C ALA A 144 -9.57 -6.08 -7.45
N HIS A 145 -9.17 -4.81 -7.60
CA HIS A 145 -7.98 -4.27 -6.93
C HIS A 145 -8.09 -4.41 -5.41
N GLN A 146 -9.21 -3.99 -4.82
CA GLN A 146 -9.42 -4.08 -3.38
C GLN A 146 -9.43 -5.55 -2.92
N ALA A 147 -10.11 -6.45 -3.64
CA ALA A 147 -10.12 -7.87 -3.31
C ALA A 147 -8.70 -8.47 -3.30
N ILE A 148 -7.90 -8.19 -4.33
CA ILE A 148 -6.49 -8.66 -4.40
C ILE A 148 -5.69 -8.11 -3.22
N VAL A 149 -5.71 -6.81 -3.01
CA VAL A 149 -4.89 -6.15 -1.97
C VAL A 149 -5.28 -6.63 -0.57
N TRP A 150 -6.57 -6.62 -0.25
CA TRP A 150 -7.02 -6.97 1.12
C TRP A 150 -6.91 -8.47 1.39
N THR A 151 -7.17 -9.34 0.41
CA THR A 151 -7.01 -10.78 0.59
C THR A 151 -5.54 -11.13 0.84
N ILE A 152 -4.63 -10.62 0.02
CA ILE A 152 -3.19 -10.95 0.18
C ILE A 152 -2.63 -10.30 1.45
N ALA A 153 -2.94 -9.02 1.72
CA ALA A 153 -2.49 -8.35 2.94
C ALA A 153 -3.05 -9.02 4.21
N GLY A 154 -4.35 -9.35 4.22
CA GLY A 154 -4.98 -10.06 5.33
C GLY A 154 -4.39 -11.45 5.55
N THR A 155 -4.15 -12.19 4.47
CA THR A 155 -3.48 -13.51 4.54
C THR A 155 -2.06 -13.38 5.10
N TYR A 156 -1.29 -12.39 4.63
CA TYR A 156 0.06 -12.15 5.15
C TYR A 156 0.04 -11.85 6.65
N VAL A 157 -0.82 -10.93 7.09
CA VAL A 157 -0.96 -10.60 8.53
C VAL A 157 -1.39 -11.84 9.32
N PHE A 158 -2.41 -12.58 8.87
CA PHE A 158 -2.86 -13.80 9.54
C PHE A 158 -1.74 -14.85 9.69
N LEU A 159 -0.96 -15.08 8.62
CA LEU A 159 0.13 -16.04 8.65
C LEU A 159 1.26 -15.58 9.59
N THR A 160 1.62 -14.31 9.57
CA THR A 160 2.76 -13.79 10.35
C THR A 160 2.44 -13.58 11.83
N THR A 161 1.23 -13.13 12.15
CA THR A 161 0.85 -12.82 13.55
C THR A 161 0.05 -13.93 14.23
N GLY A 162 -0.73 -14.71 13.48
CA GLY A 162 -1.61 -15.74 14.01
C GLY A 162 -1.01 -17.15 13.98
N MET A 163 -0.73 -17.65 12.79
CA MET A 163 -0.37 -19.06 12.59
C MET A 163 1.11 -19.34 12.85
N TRP A 164 2.01 -18.49 12.37
CA TRP A 164 3.46 -18.71 12.47
C TRP A 164 3.98 -18.78 13.91
N PRO A 165 3.61 -17.89 14.83
CA PRO A 165 4.01 -18.02 16.24
C PRO A 165 3.49 -19.28 16.91
N ARG A 166 2.29 -19.74 16.54
CA ARG A 166 1.72 -21.00 17.07
C ARG A 166 2.47 -22.23 16.58
N LEU A 167 2.86 -22.26 15.30
CA LEU A 167 3.67 -23.34 14.74
C LEU A 167 5.05 -23.42 15.38
N LEU A 168 5.73 -22.29 15.54
CA LEU A 168 7.03 -22.24 16.22
C LEU A 168 6.92 -22.69 17.68
N GLY A 169 5.88 -22.30 18.40
CA GLY A 169 5.62 -22.74 19.77
C GLY A 169 5.32 -24.25 19.88
N ALA A 170 4.75 -24.85 18.84
CA ALA A 170 4.49 -26.30 18.79
C ALA A 170 5.74 -27.11 18.45
N LEU A 171 6.64 -26.58 17.62
CA LEU A 171 7.90 -27.24 17.22
C LEU A 171 9.01 -27.12 18.27
N GLY A 172 8.91 -26.16 19.17
CA GLY A 172 9.88 -25.93 20.27
C GLY A 172 9.55 -26.67 21.57
N ARG A 173 8.53 -27.50 21.57
CA ARG A 173 8.16 -28.41 22.67
C ARG A 173 8.57 -29.81 22.33
#